data_e631d8d866aed2711233ddab3b178094
#
_entry.id   e631d8d866aed2711233ddab3b178094
#
_cell.length_a   1.000
_cell.length_b   1.000
_cell.length_c   1.000
_cell.angle_alpha   90.00
_cell.angle_beta   90.00
_cell.angle_gamma   90.00
#
_symmetry.space_group_name_H-M   'P 1'
#
loop_
_entity.id
_entity.type
_entity.pdbx_description
1 polymer ?
#
loop_
_entity_poly.entity_id
_entity_poly.type
_entity_poly.pdbx_seq_one_letter_code
_entity_poly.pdbx_strand_id
1 'polypeptide(L)'
;MASFSSVSPANDIAAPGVNIVGDVPLSRDPSGLQSGDGTSFSAPIVSAAAAWVWTLRPTLTVSQIAAVLREGARDIGPPGFDNASGWGIVNIPAALAAPAPPTDPGEPNDDIGQVKPGQLFELGEPPLTTTAKPSARVAATLDASEDPHDVYRIWVPAHKTVRVAVSAGGRAAARIWGLQTVSVDEGLAARRRDLKGQSIRAGKKGFAAYVEVLLTGRSTDANYVMSVTAAKR
;
A
#
# COMPACT_ATOMS: atom_id res chain seq x y z
N MET A 1 4.29 13.17 22.87
CA MET A 1 4.22 13.78 21.52
C MET A 1 4.54 15.27 21.61
N ALA A 2 5.26 15.82 20.64
CA ALA A 2 5.47 17.25 20.54
C ALA A 2 4.15 17.95 20.16
N SER A 3 3.95 19.18 20.67
CA SER A 3 2.68 19.92 20.46
C SER A 3 2.42 20.30 19.00
N PHE A 4 3.45 20.32 18.17
CA PHE A 4 3.36 20.61 16.73
C PHE A 4 3.11 19.38 15.87
N SER A 5 3.14 18.16 16.43
CA SER A 5 2.88 16.93 15.66
C SER A 5 1.41 16.80 15.30
N SER A 6 1.15 16.49 14.03
CA SER A 6 -0.19 16.17 13.58
C SER A 6 -0.62 14.80 14.10
N VAL A 7 -1.90 14.67 14.41
CA VAL A 7 -2.53 13.41 14.82
C VAL A 7 -3.44 12.94 13.68
N SER A 8 -3.19 11.75 13.15
CA SER A 8 -3.90 11.23 11.98
C SER A 8 -3.84 9.70 11.95
N PRO A 9 -4.88 9.02 11.46
CA PRO A 9 -4.82 7.59 11.18
C PRO A 9 -3.77 7.23 10.09
N ALA A 10 -3.25 8.21 9.35
CA ALA A 10 -2.18 8.02 8.37
C ALA A 10 -0.77 8.12 8.97
N ASN A 11 -0.63 8.23 10.29
CA ASN A 11 0.68 8.19 10.93
C ASN A 11 1.12 6.74 11.12
N ASP A 12 2.09 6.28 10.36
CA ASP A 12 2.61 4.91 10.47
C ASP A 12 3.57 4.71 11.64
N ILE A 13 4.54 5.63 11.78
CA ILE A 13 5.63 5.46 12.73
C ILE A 13 6.16 6.81 13.21
N ALA A 14 6.58 6.88 14.44
CA ALA A 14 7.17 8.06 15.04
C ALA A 14 8.71 7.99 15.06
N ALA A 15 9.34 9.15 15.10
CA ALA A 15 10.79 9.30 15.34
C ALA A 15 11.07 10.59 16.13
N PRO A 16 12.27 10.74 16.73
CA PRO A 16 12.66 11.97 17.39
C PRO A 16 12.53 13.18 16.46
N GLY A 17 11.98 14.28 16.98
CA GLY A 17 11.77 15.52 16.22
C GLY A 17 11.91 16.78 17.07
N VAL A 18 12.46 16.68 18.29
CA VAL A 18 12.69 17.80 19.21
C VAL A 18 14.18 17.84 19.57
N ASN A 19 14.77 19.03 19.54
CA ASN A 19 16.21 19.26 19.79
C ASN A 19 17.11 18.41 18.88
N ILE A 20 16.73 18.24 17.63
CA ILE A 20 17.55 17.49 16.67
C ILE A 20 18.67 18.39 16.17
N VAL A 21 19.92 17.97 16.45
CA VAL A 21 21.12 18.68 15.98
C VAL A 21 21.38 18.26 14.53
N GLY A 22 21.52 19.23 13.67
CA GLY A 22 21.83 19.07 12.24
C GLY A 22 22.87 20.05 11.76
N ASP A 23 23.47 19.73 10.62
CA ASP A 23 24.46 20.57 9.96
C ASP A 23 23.81 21.84 9.39
N VAL A 24 24.49 22.97 9.56
CA VAL A 24 24.13 24.25 8.94
C VAL A 24 25.36 24.89 8.29
N PRO A 25 25.16 25.76 7.29
CA PRO A 25 26.28 26.52 6.72
C PRO A 25 27.03 27.33 7.82
N LEU A 26 28.37 27.36 7.75
CA LEU A 26 29.21 28.12 8.67
C LEU A 26 28.88 29.62 8.68
N SER A 27 28.29 30.13 7.60
CA SER A 27 27.77 31.50 7.53
C SER A 27 26.55 31.74 8.42
N ARG A 28 25.81 30.66 8.78
CA ARG A 28 24.64 30.71 9.66
C ARG A 28 25.03 30.48 11.12
N ASP A 29 25.91 29.54 11.37
CA ASP A 29 26.48 29.26 12.69
C ASP A 29 27.93 28.83 12.55
N PRO A 30 28.90 29.51 13.22
CA PRO A 30 30.32 29.18 13.12
C PRO A 30 30.69 27.77 13.59
N SER A 31 29.86 27.13 14.42
CA SER A 31 30.05 25.74 14.81
C SER A 31 29.69 24.74 13.70
N GLY A 32 28.96 25.19 12.68
CA GLY A 32 28.39 24.32 11.63
C GLY A 32 27.21 23.47 12.10
N LEU A 33 26.74 23.65 13.33
CA LEU A 33 25.68 22.82 13.93
C LEU A 33 24.58 23.73 14.52
N GLN A 34 23.31 23.28 14.32
CA GLN A 34 22.18 23.97 14.95
C GLN A 34 21.12 22.91 15.37
N SER A 35 20.52 23.14 16.52
CA SER A 35 19.38 22.37 16.98
C SER A 35 18.07 22.90 16.39
N GLY A 36 17.15 22.02 16.05
CA GLY A 36 15.82 22.36 15.53
C GLY A 36 14.74 21.38 15.97
N ASP A 37 13.50 21.86 15.90
CA ASP A 37 12.31 21.10 16.22
C ASP A 37 11.42 20.99 14.99
N GLY A 38 10.80 19.83 14.80
CA GLY A 38 9.83 19.60 13.73
C GLY A 38 9.73 18.14 13.31
N THR A 39 8.58 17.76 12.81
CA THR A 39 8.38 16.45 12.16
C THR A 39 9.22 16.31 10.89
N SER A 40 9.68 17.43 10.31
CA SER A 40 10.64 17.45 9.19
C SER A 40 12.00 16.85 9.55
N PHE A 41 12.35 16.77 10.85
CA PHE A 41 13.54 16.05 11.33
C PHE A 41 13.25 14.57 11.59
N SER A 42 12.01 14.23 11.95
CA SER A 42 11.60 12.83 12.17
C SER A 42 11.59 12.04 10.86
N ALA A 43 11.07 12.61 9.78
CA ALA A 43 10.94 11.97 8.50
C ALA A 43 12.28 11.42 7.94
N PRO A 44 13.39 12.20 7.87
CA PRO A 44 14.67 11.67 7.42
C PRO A 44 15.25 10.59 8.33
N ILE A 45 14.94 10.60 9.63
CA ILE A 45 15.37 9.54 10.55
C ILE A 45 14.69 8.22 10.17
N VAL A 46 13.39 8.23 9.87
CA VAL A 46 12.67 7.04 9.39
C VAL A 46 13.19 6.60 8.02
N SER A 47 13.44 7.54 7.11
CA SER A 47 14.03 7.24 5.79
C SER A 47 15.41 6.59 5.92
N ALA A 48 16.25 7.08 6.81
CA ALA A 48 17.56 6.50 7.10
C ALA A 48 17.44 5.09 7.72
N ALA A 49 16.46 4.89 8.61
CA ALA A 49 16.19 3.57 9.18
C ALA A 49 15.76 2.57 8.10
N ALA A 50 14.88 2.98 7.18
CA ALA A 50 14.47 2.16 6.04
C ALA A 50 15.67 1.80 5.14
N ALA A 51 16.51 2.78 4.80
CA ALA A 51 17.71 2.54 4.00
C ALA A 51 18.69 1.58 4.71
N TRP A 52 18.83 1.69 6.01
CA TRP A 52 19.68 0.79 6.80
C TRP A 52 19.15 -0.63 6.80
N VAL A 53 17.84 -0.81 7.06
CA VAL A 53 17.19 -2.11 6.97
C VAL A 53 17.39 -2.69 5.58
N TRP A 54 17.15 -1.92 4.51
CA TRP A 54 17.33 -2.37 3.14
C TRP A 54 18.77 -2.79 2.82
N THR A 55 19.75 -2.04 3.31
CA THR A 55 21.16 -2.38 3.13
C THR A 55 21.54 -3.74 3.74
N LEU A 56 20.99 -4.05 4.92
CA LEU A 56 21.30 -5.30 5.64
C LEU A 56 20.36 -6.46 5.24
N ARG A 57 19.20 -6.16 4.66
CA ARG A 57 18.21 -7.13 4.18
C ARG A 57 17.77 -6.80 2.75
N PRO A 58 18.68 -6.87 1.75
CA PRO A 58 18.46 -6.36 0.38
C PRO A 58 17.41 -7.14 -0.41
N THR A 59 16.95 -8.28 0.07
CA THR A 59 15.91 -9.10 -0.58
C THR A 59 14.49 -8.68 -0.21
N LEU A 60 14.33 -7.80 0.79
CA LEU A 60 13.00 -7.30 1.16
C LEU A 60 12.46 -6.36 0.08
N THR A 61 11.18 -6.49 -0.19
CA THR A 61 10.43 -5.52 -0.99
C THR A 61 10.21 -4.24 -0.19
N VAL A 62 9.77 -3.16 -0.84
CA VAL A 62 9.48 -1.88 -0.18
C VAL A 62 8.41 -2.05 0.90
N SER A 63 7.32 -2.77 0.59
CA SER A 63 6.25 -3.09 1.55
C SER A 63 6.76 -3.90 2.73
N GLN A 64 7.62 -4.90 2.49
CA GLN A 64 8.25 -5.67 3.58
C GLN A 64 9.16 -4.81 4.46
N ILE A 65 9.88 -3.82 3.91
CA ILE A 65 10.69 -2.88 4.70
C ILE A 65 9.77 -2.03 5.61
N ALA A 66 8.68 -1.48 5.06
CA ALA A 66 7.70 -0.76 5.86
C ALA A 66 7.13 -1.62 6.99
N ALA A 67 6.69 -2.84 6.66
CA ALA A 67 6.13 -3.77 7.63
C ALA A 67 7.10 -4.13 8.77
N VAL A 68 8.36 -4.47 8.47
CA VAL A 68 9.34 -4.79 9.54
C VAL A 68 9.71 -3.56 10.38
N LEU A 69 9.64 -2.33 9.83
CA LEU A 69 9.83 -1.11 10.62
C LEU A 69 8.67 -0.89 11.60
N ARG A 70 7.43 -1.15 11.19
CA ARG A 70 6.23 -1.07 12.03
C ARG A 70 6.27 -2.15 13.12
N GLU A 71 6.48 -3.41 12.74
CA GLU A 71 6.55 -4.55 13.67
C GLU A 71 7.68 -4.38 14.69
N GLY A 72 8.82 -3.82 14.28
CA GLY A 72 9.94 -3.53 15.14
C GLY A 72 9.79 -2.26 15.97
N ALA A 73 8.79 -1.41 15.70
CA ALA A 73 8.61 -0.16 16.42
C ALA A 73 8.42 -0.40 17.92
N ARG A 74 8.98 0.48 18.72
CA ARG A 74 8.73 0.47 20.16
C ARG A 74 7.46 1.23 20.45
N ASP A 75 6.42 0.54 20.84
CA ASP A 75 5.13 1.11 21.20
C ASP A 75 5.28 2.21 22.26
N ILE A 76 4.61 3.33 22.03
CA ILE A 76 4.57 4.51 22.91
C ILE A 76 3.14 5.08 22.93
N GLY A 77 2.63 5.38 24.11
CA GLY A 77 1.24 5.83 24.26
C GLY A 77 0.29 4.68 24.63
N PRO A 78 -0.94 4.70 24.13
CA PRO A 78 -1.86 3.57 24.28
C PRO A 78 -1.32 2.32 23.57
N PRO A 79 -1.53 1.11 24.14
CA PRO A 79 -1.02 -0.11 23.54
C PRO A 79 -1.54 -0.36 22.12
N GLY A 80 -0.64 -0.70 21.20
CA GLY A 80 -0.92 -0.95 19.79
C GLY A 80 -0.92 0.30 18.94
N PHE A 81 -1.56 0.23 17.78
CA PHE A 81 -1.65 1.38 16.87
C PHE A 81 -2.47 2.52 17.47
N ASP A 82 -1.93 3.75 17.40
CA ASP A 82 -2.66 4.96 17.74
C ASP A 82 -2.37 6.11 16.76
N ASN A 83 -3.34 7.01 16.59
CA ASN A 83 -3.27 8.11 15.61
C ASN A 83 -2.16 9.14 15.90
N ALA A 84 -1.55 9.13 17.08
CA ALA A 84 -0.52 10.08 17.47
C ALA A 84 0.88 9.56 17.11
N SER A 85 1.16 8.30 17.37
CA SER A 85 2.47 7.67 17.20
C SER A 85 2.52 6.56 16.14
N GLY A 86 1.38 6.22 15.53
CA GLY A 86 1.28 5.06 14.66
C GLY A 86 1.55 3.77 15.45
N TRP A 87 2.41 2.92 14.96
CA TRP A 87 2.87 1.71 15.64
C TRP A 87 3.93 1.97 16.73
N GLY A 88 4.34 3.21 16.92
CA GLY A 88 5.32 3.60 17.92
C GLY A 88 6.57 4.26 17.35
N ILE A 89 7.63 4.34 18.15
CA ILE A 89 8.89 4.97 17.75
C ILE A 89 9.81 4.00 17.03
N VAL A 90 10.41 4.44 15.92
CA VAL A 90 11.34 3.62 15.11
C VAL A 90 12.44 2.98 15.94
N ASN A 91 12.68 1.69 15.70
CA ASN A 91 13.66 0.87 16.41
C ASN A 91 14.37 -0.07 15.42
N ILE A 92 15.51 0.36 14.90
CA ILE A 92 16.26 -0.35 13.86
C ILE A 92 16.67 -1.78 14.29
N PRO A 93 17.24 -2.00 15.51
CA PRO A 93 17.59 -3.35 15.93
C PRO A 93 16.40 -4.32 15.92
N ALA A 94 15.22 -3.91 16.38
CA ALA A 94 14.03 -4.74 16.36
C ALA A 94 13.50 -4.96 14.93
N ALA A 95 13.50 -3.94 14.07
CA ALA A 95 13.13 -4.07 12.66
C ALA A 95 14.04 -5.04 11.89
N LEU A 96 15.33 -5.06 12.21
CA LEU A 96 16.29 -6.03 11.63
C LEU A 96 16.02 -7.46 12.08
N ALA A 97 15.52 -7.64 13.30
CA ALA A 97 15.19 -8.96 13.88
C ALA A 97 13.75 -9.42 13.51
N ALA A 98 12.87 -8.52 13.11
CA ALA A 98 11.50 -8.84 12.76
C ALA A 98 11.41 -9.81 11.57
N PRO A 99 10.55 -10.84 11.61
CA PRO A 99 10.32 -11.71 10.47
C PRO A 99 9.76 -10.92 9.29
N ALA A 100 10.23 -11.22 8.07
CA ALA A 100 9.62 -10.61 6.89
C ALA A 100 8.21 -11.18 6.70
N PRO A 101 7.19 -10.34 6.53
CA PRO A 101 5.88 -10.83 6.15
C PRO A 101 5.93 -11.51 4.77
N PRO A 102 4.94 -12.31 4.39
CA PRO A 102 4.80 -12.79 3.02
C PRO A 102 4.89 -11.63 2.02
N THR A 103 5.45 -11.91 0.84
CA THR A 103 5.45 -10.90 -0.24
C THR A 103 4.01 -10.67 -0.70
N ASP A 104 3.60 -9.41 -0.73
CA ASP A 104 2.36 -8.98 -1.37
C ASP A 104 2.69 -8.40 -2.75
N PRO A 105 2.33 -9.10 -3.84
CA PRO A 105 2.71 -8.67 -5.16
C PRO A 105 1.83 -7.52 -5.65
N GLY A 106 2.47 -6.47 -6.12
CA GLY A 106 1.81 -5.29 -6.69
C GLY A 106 1.76 -4.08 -5.78
N GLU A 107 2.21 -4.22 -4.52
CA GLU A 107 2.23 -3.11 -3.56
C GLU A 107 3.18 -1.95 -3.97
N PRO A 108 2.73 -0.69 -3.79
CA PRO A 108 1.42 -0.25 -3.28
C PRO A 108 0.34 -0.28 -4.36
N ASN A 109 -0.82 -0.87 -4.07
CA ASN A 109 -1.94 -1.05 -5.00
C ASN A 109 -3.34 -0.84 -4.37
N ASP A 110 -3.44 -0.06 -3.30
CA ASP A 110 -4.69 0.22 -2.57
C ASP A 110 -5.75 0.96 -3.38
N ASP A 111 -5.36 1.65 -4.46
CA ASP A 111 -6.31 2.39 -5.30
C ASP A 111 -5.89 2.41 -6.77
N ILE A 112 -6.86 2.74 -7.63
CA ILE A 112 -6.67 2.86 -9.09
C ILE A 112 -5.56 3.86 -9.44
N GLY A 113 -5.41 4.93 -8.66
CA GLY A 113 -4.36 5.93 -8.84
C GLY A 113 -2.94 5.37 -8.76
N GLN A 114 -2.73 4.30 -8.02
CA GLN A 114 -1.43 3.66 -7.85
C GLN A 114 -1.10 2.71 -9.01
N VAL A 115 -2.09 1.98 -9.53
CA VAL A 115 -1.89 0.96 -10.58
C VAL A 115 -2.07 1.47 -12.00
N LYS A 116 -2.73 2.60 -12.19
CA LYS A 116 -3.01 3.20 -13.49
C LYS A 116 -1.82 4.02 -14.00
N PRO A 117 -1.28 3.76 -15.21
CA PRO A 117 -0.21 4.58 -15.79
C PRO A 117 -0.59 6.06 -15.89
N GLY A 118 0.39 6.93 -15.64
CA GLY A 118 0.23 8.38 -15.72
C GLY A 118 -0.61 8.98 -14.59
N GLN A 119 -0.71 8.30 -13.46
CA GLN A 119 -1.33 8.78 -12.24
C GLN A 119 -0.27 8.94 -11.13
N LEU A 120 -0.44 8.37 -9.95
CA LEU A 120 0.52 8.50 -8.85
C LEU A 120 1.90 7.96 -9.23
N PHE A 121 1.94 6.85 -9.97
CA PHE A 121 3.16 6.30 -10.57
C PHE A 121 3.12 6.41 -12.10
N GLU A 122 4.20 6.90 -12.71
CA GLU A 122 4.24 7.15 -14.16
C GLU A 122 4.01 5.88 -14.98
N LEU A 123 4.64 4.78 -14.62
CA LEU A 123 4.49 3.50 -15.31
C LEU A 123 3.22 2.75 -14.93
N GLY A 124 2.71 2.97 -13.70
CA GLY A 124 1.65 2.15 -13.11
C GLY A 124 2.02 0.67 -13.08
N GLU A 125 1.06 -0.20 -12.74
CA GLU A 125 1.27 -1.63 -12.71
C GLU A 125 0.92 -2.30 -14.05
N PRO A 126 1.68 -3.32 -14.49
CA PRO A 126 1.35 -4.07 -15.68
C PRO A 126 0.05 -4.85 -15.47
N PRO A 127 -0.80 -5.05 -16.50
CA PRO A 127 -2.03 -5.83 -16.33
C PRO A 127 -1.72 -7.30 -16.05
N LEU A 128 -2.38 -7.88 -15.05
CA LEU A 128 -2.26 -9.30 -14.68
C LEU A 128 -2.60 -10.24 -15.85
N THR A 129 -3.53 -9.82 -16.71
CA THR A 129 -3.94 -10.58 -17.89
C THR A 129 -3.67 -9.80 -19.17
N THR A 130 -3.40 -10.53 -20.26
CA THR A 130 -3.22 -9.99 -21.60
C THR A 130 -3.98 -10.85 -22.60
N THR A 131 -3.96 -10.49 -23.88
CA THR A 131 -4.53 -11.34 -24.94
C THR A 131 -3.81 -12.69 -25.03
N ALA A 132 -2.50 -12.71 -24.84
CA ALA A 132 -1.68 -13.94 -24.87
C ALA A 132 -1.76 -14.72 -23.55
N LYS A 133 -1.90 -14.03 -22.42
CA LYS A 133 -2.05 -14.63 -21.09
C LYS A 133 -3.43 -14.25 -20.51
N PRO A 134 -4.51 -14.93 -20.89
CA PRO A 134 -5.88 -14.52 -20.57
C PRO A 134 -6.35 -14.90 -19.16
N SER A 135 -5.49 -15.52 -18.36
CA SER A 135 -5.77 -15.88 -16.97
C SER A 135 -4.58 -15.58 -16.07
N ALA A 136 -4.87 -15.26 -14.83
CA ALA A 136 -3.87 -15.01 -13.80
C ALA A 136 -4.35 -15.51 -12.44
N ARG A 137 -3.40 -15.79 -11.56
CA ARG A 137 -3.66 -16.13 -10.15
C ARG A 137 -2.70 -15.30 -9.31
N VAL A 138 -3.21 -14.65 -8.26
CA VAL A 138 -2.47 -13.84 -7.31
C VAL A 138 -2.80 -14.36 -5.91
N ALA A 139 -1.78 -14.49 -5.07
CA ALA A 139 -1.93 -14.72 -3.64
C ALA A 139 -1.38 -13.49 -2.93
N ALA A 140 -2.17 -12.89 -2.05
CA ALA A 140 -1.87 -11.64 -1.39
C ALA A 140 -2.58 -11.57 -0.03
N THR A 141 -2.39 -10.47 0.68
CA THR A 141 -2.95 -10.22 2.01
C THR A 141 -3.73 -8.90 2.01
N LEU A 142 -4.65 -8.76 2.92
CA LEU A 142 -5.36 -7.52 3.22
C LEU A 142 -5.32 -7.27 4.72
N ASP A 143 -5.20 -6.02 5.11
CA ASP A 143 -5.32 -5.55 6.48
C ASP A 143 -6.21 -4.32 6.55
N ALA A 144 -7.14 -4.29 7.49
CA ALA A 144 -8.14 -3.22 7.61
C ALA A 144 -7.56 -1.84 7.93
N SER A 145 -6.36 -1.79 8.50
CA SER A 145 -5.72 -0.55 8.95
C SER A 145 -4.79 0.04 7.91
N GLU A 146 -4.11 -0.81 7.15
CA GLU A 146 -2.98 -0.42 6.32
C GLU A 146 -3.14 -0.74 4.85
N ASP A 147 -3.88 -1.81 4.55
CA ASP A 147 -4.06 -2.36 3.21
C ASP A 147 -5.49 -2.91 3.06
N PRO A 148 -6.52 -2.04 3.11
CA PRO A 148 -7.92 -2.47 3.06
C PRO A 148 -8.40 -2.89 1.68
N HIS A 149 -7.66 -2.53 0.63
CA HIS A 149 -8.01 -2.74 -0.78
C HIS A 149 -6.78 -3.08 -1.61
N ASP A 150 -6.84 -4.15 -2.35
CA ASP A 150 -5.90 -4.47 -3.42
C ASP A 150 -6.53 -4.22 -4.79
N VAL A 151 -5.91 -3.38 -5.59
CA VAL A 151 -6.36 -3.06 -6.95
C VAL A 151 -5.38 -3.60 -7.98
N TYR A 152 -5.90 -4.34 -8.94
CA TYR A 152 -5.11 -4.89 -10.04
C TYR A 152 -5.66 -4.44 -11.39
N ARG A 153 -4.77 -4.14 -12.32
CA ARG A 153 -5.15 -3.97 -13.73
C ARG A 153 -5.35 -5.33 -14.37
N ILE A 154 -6.38 -5.41 -15.23
CA ILE A 154 -6.63 -6.58 -16.06
C ILE A 154 -6.91 -6.16 -17.50
N TRP A 155 -6.65 -7.07 -18.43
CA TRP A 155 -7.06 -6.94 -19.83
C TRP A 155 -8.25 -7.87 -20.10
N VAL A 156 -9.32 -7.31 -20.66
CA VAL A 156 -10.50 -8.06 -21.11
C VAL A 156 -10.38 -8.25 -22.62
N PRO A 157 -10.03 -9.46 -23.11
CA PRO A 157 -9.83 -9.69 -24.55
C PRO A 157 -11.14 -9.58 -25.32
N ALA A 158 -11.05 -9.20 -26.60
CA ALA A 158 -12.20 -9.10 -27.50
C ALA A 158 -13.02 -10.41 -27.52
N HIS A 159 -14.33 -10.28 -27.49
CA HIS A 159 -15.30 -11.40 -27.49
C HIS A 159 -15.20 -12.37 -26.30
N LYS A 160 -14.45 -12.02 -25.24
CA LYS A 160 -14.30 -12.84 -24.05
C LYS A 160 -15.10 -12.28 -22.88
N THR A 161 -15.49 -13.15 -21.96
CA THR A 161 -15.95 -12.78 -20.62
C THR A 161 -14.84 -13.07 -19.64
N VAL A 162 -14.43 -12.06 -18.89
CA VAL A 162 -13.51 -12.23 -17.75
C VAL A 162 -14.34 -12.36 -16.49
N ARG A 163 -13.97 -13.34 -15.68
CA ARG A 163 -14.54 -13.57 -14.34
C ARG A 163 -13.44 -13.53 -13.31
N VAL A 164 -13.78 -13.02 -12.15
CA VAL A 164 -12.89 -12.96 -10.98
C VAL A 164 -13.52 -13.77 -9.86
N ALA A 165 -12.70 -14.58 -9.21
CA ALA A 165 -13.06 -15.31 -8.02
C ALA A 165 -11.98 -15.15 -6.95
N VAL A 166 -12.39 -15.00 -5.69
CA VAL A 166 -11.52 -14.89 -4.52
C VAL A 166 -11.81 -16.02 -3.56
N SER A 167 -10.76 -16.65 -3.07
CA SER A 167 -10.79 -17.63 -1.98
C SER A 167 -10.08 -17.03 -0.77
N ALA A 168 -10.83 -16.71 0.28
CA ALA A 168 -10.37 -16.08 1.51
C ALA A 168 -11.16 -16.57 2.74
N GLY A 169 -11.82 -17.73 2.65
CA GLY A 169 -12.69 -18.21 3.73
C GLY A 169 -13.87 -17.29 4.06
N GLY A 170 -14.35 -16.51 3.07
CA GLY A 170 -15.45 -15.54 3.25
C GLY A 170 -15.03 -14.19 3.83
N ARG A 171 -13.73 -13.97 4.06
CA ARG A 171 -13.21 -12.72 4.66
C ARG A 171 -12.89 -11.62 3.64
N ALA A 172 -12.79 -11.96 2.36
CA ALA A 172 -12.58 -11.00 1.28
C ALA A 172 -13.50 -11.28 0.09
N ALA A 173 -13.74 -10.27 -0.72
CA ALA A 173 -14.51 -10.34 -1.97
C ALA A 173 -13.79 -9.59 -3.08
N ALA A 174 -14.17 -9.87 -4.34
CA ALA A 174 -13.68 -9.12 -5.48
C ALA A 174 -14.79 -8.35 -6.19
N ARG A 175 -14.42 -7.22 -6.76
CA ARG A 175 -15.25 -6.37 -7.63
C ARG A 175 -14.47 -6.05 -8.90
N ILE A 176 -15.16 -5.92 -10.03
CA ILE A 176 -14.57 -5.43 -11.28
C ILE A 176 -15.07 -4.01 -11.52
N TRP A 177 -14.13 -3.13 -11.81
CA TRP A 177 -14.36 -1.73 -12.11
C TRP A 177 -14.02 -1.43 -13.58
N GLY A 178 -14.86 -0.62 -14.22
CA GLY A 178 -14.60 -0.16 -15.58
C GLY A 178 -13.50 0.90 -15.63
N LEU A 179 -12.93 1.10 -16.83
CA LEU A 179 -11.80 2.01 -17.08
C LEU A 179 -12.06 3.47 -16.68
N GLN A 180 -13.33 3.88 -16.55
CA GLN A 180 -13.73 5.24 -16.17
C GLN A 180 -13.67 5.47 -14.65
N THR A 181 -13.48 4.42 -13.85
CA THR A 181 -13.35 4.55 -12.39
C THR A 181 -12.06 5.29 -12.05
N VAL A 182 -12.13 6.21 -11.12
CA VAL A 182 -11.01 7.04 -10.70
C VAL A 182 -10.41 6.56 -9.38
N SER A 183 -11.27 6.06 -8.49
CA SER A 183 -10.88 5.55 -7.17
C SER A 183 -11.87 4.48 -6.71
N VAL A 184 -11.41 3.53 -5.93
CA VAL A 184 -12.24 2.53 -5.23
C VAL A 184 -12.61 2.99 -3.83
N ASP A 185 -11.89 3.96 -3.26
CA ASP A 185 -12.16 4.52 -1.94
C ASP A 185 -13.57 5.14 -1.86
N GLU A 186 -14.34 4.66 -0.88
CA GLU A 186 -15.72 5.10 -0.64
C GLU A 186 -15.81 6.54 -0.14
N GLY A 187 -14.78 7.03 0.57
CA GLY A 187 -14.67 8.43 1.01
C GLY A 187 -14.53 9.43 -0.15
N LEU A 188 -14.07 8.94 -1.31
CA LEU A 188 -13.96 9.71 -2.56
C LEU A 188 -15.14 9.47 -3.52
N ALA A 189 -16.25 8.97 -3.05
CA ALA A 189 -17.42 8.49 -3.81
C ALA A 189 -18.08 9.52 -4.76
N ALA A 190 -17.78 10.81 -4.63
CA ALA A 190 -18.20 11.83 -5.61
C ALA A 190 -17.53 11.69 -6.98
N ARG A 191 -16.54 10.80 -7.13
CA ARG A 191 -15.81 10.56 -8.37
C ARG A 191 -16.38 9.34 -9.11
N ARG A 192 -16.20 9.33 -10.43
CA ARG A 192 -16.75 8.28 -11.31
C ARG A 192 -16.38 6.88 -10.84
N ARG A 193 -17.38 6.10 -10.50
CA ARG A 193 -17.28 4.69 -10.17
C ARG A 193 -18.10 3.89 -11.18
N ASP A 194 -17.49 2.98 -11.90
CA ASP A 194 -18.12 2.15 -12.92
C ASP A 194 -18.04 0.66 -12.53
N LEU A 195 -18.81 0.28 -11.50
CA LEU A 195 -18.85 -1.09 -10.98
C LEU A 195 -19.49 -2.04 -12.00
N LYS A 196 -18.78 -3.13 -12.33
CA LYS A 196 -19.21 -4.20 -13.25
C LYS A 196 -19.56 -5.50 -12.56
N GLY A 197 -19.45 -5.60 -11.23
CA GLY A 197 -19.65 -6.83 -10.45
C GLY A 197 -18.45 -7.76 -10.50
N GLN A 198 -18.67 -9.08 -10.62
CA GLN A 198 -17.61 -10.10 -10.63
C GLN A 198 -17.31 -10.66 -12.03
N SER A 199 -17.95 -10.13 -13.06
CA SER A 199 -17.70 -10.50 -14.44
C SER A 199 -17.90 -9.34 -15.39
N ILE A 200 -17.08 -9.30 -16.45
CA ILE A 200 -17.15 -8.26 -17.47
C ILE A 200 -16.88 -8.86 -18.84
N ARG A 201 -17.59 -8.40 -19.86
CA ARG A 201 -17.49 -8.89 -21.23
C ARG A 201 -17.02 -7.80 -22.18
N ALA A 202 -16.06 -8.15 -23.05
CA ALA A 202 -15.68 -7.31 -24.16
C ALA A 202 -16.49 -7.63 -25.42
N GLY A 203 -16.81 -6.57 -26.18
CA GLY A 203 -17.38 -6.66 -27.51
C GLY A 203 -16.31 -6.94 -28.58
N LYS A 204 -16.37 -6.22 -29.69
CA LYS A 204 -15.44 -6.36 -30.82
C LYS A 204 -14.00 -5.98 -30.49
N LYS A 205 -13.76 -5.13 -29.49
CA LYS A 205 -12.44 -4.69 -29.04
C LYS A 205 -12.25 -5.10 -27.58
N GLY A 206 -11.02 -5.52 -27.24
CA GLY A 206 -10.58 -5.66 -25.86
C GLY A 206 -10.39 -4.31 -25.20
N PHE A 207 -10.40 -4.29 -23.87
CA PHE A 207 -10.15 -3.08 -23.08
C PHE A 207 -9.55 -3.44 -21.71
N ALA A 208 -8.94 -2.43 -21.08
CA ALA A 208 -8.45 -2.56 -19.71
C ALA A 208 -9.60 -2.34 -18.71
N ALA A 209 -9.54 -3.04 -17.59
CA ALA A 209 -10.41 -2.86 -16.44
C ALA A 209 -9.59 -3.03 -15.16
N TYR A 210 -10.21 -2.81 -14.00
CA TYR A 210 -9.58 -2.99 -12.70
C TYR A 210 -10.34 -4.05 -11.90
N VAL A 211 -9.61 -4.79 -11.10
CA VAL A 211 -10.15 -5.68 -10.08
C VAL A 211 -9.75 -5.11 -8.74
N GLU A 212 -10.69 -4.94 -7.87
CA GLU A 212 -10.52 -4.65 -6.45
C GLU A 212 -10.77 -5.92 -5.67
N VAL A 213 -9.89 -6.28 -4.76
CA VAL A 213 -10.13 -7.21 -3.66
C VAL A 213 -10.24 -6.41 -2.39
N LEU A 214 -11.22 -6.70 -1.54
CA LEU A 214 -11.50 -5.94 -0.33
C LEU A 214 -11.99 -6.86 0.78
N LEU A 215 -11.77 -6.44 2.02
CA LEU A 215 -12.30 -7.14 3.19
C LEU A 215 -13.83 -7.12 3.23
N THR A 216 -14.43 -8.15 3.80
CA THR A 216 -15.88 -8.28 3.93
C THR A 216 -16.31 -8.32 5.40
N GLY A 217 -17.45 -7.73 5.67
CA GLY A 217 -18.07 -7.76 7.01
C GLY A 217 -17.23 -7.03 8.06
N ARG A 218 -16.82 -7.75 9.10
CA ARG A 218 -15.99 -7.24 10.21
C ARG A 218 -14.59 -7.87 10.20
N SER A 219 -14.14 -8.37 9.07
CA SER A 219 -12.80 -8.93 8.95
C SER A 219 -11.76 -7.84 9.10
N THR A 220 -10.74 -8.09 9.90
CA THR A 220 -9.62 -7.18 10.13
C THR A 220 -8.42 -7.53 9.26
N ASP A 221 -8.36 -8.76 8.77
CA ASP A 221 -7.31 -9.28 7.91
C ASP A 221 -7.82 -10.40 7.00
N ALA A 222 -7.17 -10.64 5.89
CA ALA A 222 -7.39 -11.79 5.05
C ALA A 222 -6.18 -12.17 4.22
N ASN A 223 -5.74 -13.43 4.31
CA ASN A 223 -4.94 -14.02 3.24
C ASN A 223 -5.92 -14.49 2.14
N TYR A 224 -5.67 -14.16 0.90
CA TYR A 224 -6.54 -14.54 -0.19
C TYR A 224 -5.79 -15.09 -1.40
N VAL A 225 -6.51 -15.82 -2.23
CA VAL A 225 -6.09 -16.18 -3.57
C VAL A 225 -7.14 -15.71 -4.56
N MET A 226 -6.77 -14.77 -5.43
CA MET A 226 -7.60 -14.30 -6.52
C MET A 226 -7.28 -15.07 -7.80
N SER A 227 -8.30 -15.42 -8.54
CA SER A 227 -8.21 -16.00 -9.88
C SER A 227 -8.97 -15.14 -10.88
N VAL A 228 -8.28 -14.73 -11.94
CA VAL A 228 -8.85 -14.00 -13.07
C VAL A 228 -8.85 -14.93 -14.27
N THR A 229 -10.00 -15.18 -14.88
CA THR A 229 -10.13 -16.12 -16.00
C THR A 229 -10.93 -15.50 -17.15
N ALA A 230 -10.42 -15.64 -18.37
CA ALA A 230 -11.13 -15.24 -19.58
C ALA A 230 -11.62 -16.49 -20.33
N ALA A 231 -12.93 -16.65 -20.46
CA ALA A 231 -13.56 -17.76 -21.17
C ALA A 231 -14.23 -17.31 -22.48
N LYS A 232 -14.23 -18.18 -23.50
CA LYS A 232 -15.26 -18.13 -24.56
C LYS A 232 -16.59 -18.57 -23.94
N ARG A 233 -17.66 -18.00 -24.43
CA ARG A 233 -19.00 -18.55 -24.15
C ARG A 233 -19.07 -19.91 -24.75
#